data_309fa717061924a74f330bda2a4f8c01
#
_entry.id   309fa717061924a74f330bda2a4f8c01
#
_cell.length_a   1.000
_cell.length_b   1.000
_cell.length_c   1.000
_cell.angle_alpha   90.00
_cell.angle_beta   90.00
_cell.angle_gamma   90.00
#
_symmetry.space_group_name_H-M   'P 1'
#
loop_
_entity.id
_entity.type
_entity.pdbx_description
1 polymer ?
#
loop_
_entity_poly.entity_id
_entity_poly.type
_entity_poly.pdbx_seq_one_letter_code
_entity_poly.pdbx_strand_id
1 'polypeptide(L)'
;MRKKVLISGAICVALCSILLCGCGSASAESGSGSGITITNVSYDPTRELYAAYNDLFENYYEGEKGITVNVIQSHGGSGSQARSVVEGASADVVTLALAHDITLIEEAGLIKPGWIDEFDRQSSPYTSTIVFLVRSGNPKNLHDWNDLINEGVAIITPDPKSSGGACWNFLAAWEYARRNISEDEEAIKDFMAALYANVTVMDSGARGATTTFVENGQGDVLLAWENEALQTLKEYPDEYEIISPSVSILAQPSVAIVDENAEKNNTADIAKDYLEYLYSEDAQRLIGTYGYRPSDQSILQEFSDKFDLGMTLCTIDDFGGWNAAYDIYFKDGGIFDEIYER
;
A
#
# COMPACT_ATOMS: atom_id res chain seq x y z
N MET A 1 -1.11 -3.14 -67.65
CA MET A 1 -2.01 -4.28 -68.01
C MET A 1 -2.82 -4.59 -66.75
N ARG A 2 -4.01 -4.11 -66.66
CA ARG A 2 -5.34 -4.71 -66.90
C ARG A 2 -5.40 -6.14 -66.29
N LYS A 3 -6.25 -6.43 -65.27
CA LYS A 3 -7.71 -6.54 -65.40
C LYS A 3 -8.42 -6.42 -64.01
N LYS A 4 -9.49 -5.63 -64.01
CA LYS A 4 -10.60 -5.63 -63.06
C LYS A 4 -11.48 -6.86 -63.32
N VAL A 5 -12.10 -7.44 -62.27
CA VAL A 5 -13.37 -8.14 -62.38
C VAL A 5 -14.26 -7.74 -61.20
N LEU A 6 -15.36 -7.09 -61.53
CA LEU A 6 -16.58 -6.89 -60.72
C LEU A 6 -17.56 -8.01 -61.08
N ILE A 7 -18.35 -8.49 -60.13
CA ILE A 7 -19.72 -9.06 -60.26
C ILE A 7 -20.26 -9.10 -58.81
N SER A 8 -21.18 -8.25 -58.37
CA SER A 8 -22.61 -8.04 -58.64
C SER A 8 -23.52 -9.14 -58.06
N GLY A 9 -24.22 -8.79 -56.95
CA GLY A 9 -25.65 -8.88 -56.78
C GLY A 9 -26.30 -10.20 -56.35
N ALA A 10 -27.00 -10.20 -55.23
CA ALA A 10 -28.44 -10.54 -55.23
C ALA A 10 -29.03 -10.39 -53.80
N ILE A 11 -30.03 -9.54 -53.75
CA ILE A 11 -31.02 -9.34 -52.67
C ILE A 11 -31.97 -10.54 -52.68
N CYS A 12 -32.28 -11.10 -51.50
CA CYS A 12 -33.54 -11.85 -51.31
C CYS A 12 -34.18 -11.43 -49.98
N VAL A 13 -35.27 -10.67 -50.18
CA VAL A 13 -36.32 -10.39 -49.18
C VAL A 13 -37.26 -11.57 -49.15
N ALA A 14 -37.58 -12.09 -47.99
CA ALA A 14 -38.80 -12.93 -47.80
C ALA A 14 -39.43 -12.60 -46.45
N LEU A 15 -40.64 -12.13 -46.54
CA LEU A 15 -41.60 -11.80 -45.46
C LEU A 15 -42.28 -13.01 -44.87
N CYS A 16 -42.87 -12.77 -43.66
CA CYS A 16 -44.01 -13.40 -43.00
C CYS A 16 -43.77 -14.77 -42.33
N SER A 17 -44.04 -14.86 -41.00
CA SER A 17 -45.42 -14.94 -40.50
C SER A 17 -45.45 -14.85 -38.98
N ILE A 18 -46.42 -14.11 -38.49
CA ILE A 18 -46.86 -13.98 -37.10
C ILE A 18 -47.58 -15.25 -36.69
N LEU A 19 -47.23 -15.83 -35.53
CA LEU A 19 -48.12 -16.70 -34.75
C LEU A 19 -48.01 -16.32 -33.28
N LEU A 20 -49.03 -15.61 -32.81
CA LEU A 20 -49.37 -15.47 -31.39
C LEU A 20 -49.95 -16.83 -30.89
N CYS A 21 -49.46 -17.35 -29.80
CA CYS A 21 -50.31 -18.04 -28.83
C CYS A 21 -49.45 -18.46 -27.60
N GLY A 22 -49.94 -18.14 -26.40
CA GLY A 22 -49.65 -18.94 -25.21
C GLY A 22 -49.15 -18.13 -24.03
N CYS A 23 -50.06 -17.53 -23.26
CA CYS A 23 -49.83 -17.17 -21.87
C CYS A 23 -49.31 -18.36 -21.07
N GLY A 24 -48.17 -18.20 -20.50
CA GLY A 24 -47.62 -19.02 -19.42
C GLY A 24 -46.82 -18.11 -18.52
N SER A 25 -47.47 -17.59 -17.47
CA SER A 25 -46.77 -16.91 -16.39
C SER A 25 -45.92 -17.93 -15.67
N ALA A 26 -44.66 -18.10 -16.12
CA ALA A 26 -43.62 -18.66 -15.32
C ALA A 26 -42.93 -17.47 -14.66
N SER A 27 -43.23 -17.26 -13.37
CA SER A 27 -42.40 -16.46 -12.50
C SER A 27 -41.04 -17.10 -12.50
N ALA A 28 -40.16 -16.63 -13.37
CA ALA A 28 -38.74 -16.85 -13.19
C ALA A 28 -38.34 -16.00 -11.97
N GLU A 29 -38.26 -16.63 -10.83
CA GLU A 29 -37.43 -16.14 -9.74
C GLU A 29 -36.01 -16.01 -10.32
N SER A 30 -35.65 -14.79 -10.76
CA SER A 30 -34.31 -14.42 -10.99
C SER A 30 -33.67 -14.16 -9.63
N GLY A 31 -33.34 -15.22 -8.94
CA GLY A 31 -32.41 -15.22 -7.82
C GLY A 31 -30.99 -15.10 -8.34
N SER A 32 -30.65 -14.01 -9.02
CA SER A 32 -29.28 -13.53 -9.06
C SER A 32 -29.19 -12.51 -7.91
N GLY A 33 -28.79 -12.97 -6.75
CA GLY A 33 -28.29 -12.09 -5.72
C GLY A 33 -27.09 -11.34 -6.30
N SER A 34 -27.35 -10.14 -6.86
CA SER A 34 -26.27 -9.20 -7.16
C SER A 34 -25.73 -8.76 -5.82
N GLY A 35 -24.59 -9.35 -5.42
CA GLY A 35 -23.88 -8.94 -4.21
C GLY A 35 -23.58 -7.43 -4.27
N ILE A 36 -23.49 -6.81 -3.10
CA ILE A 36 -23.09 -5.41 -3.00
C ILE A 36 -21.59 -5.35 -3.25
N THR A 37 -21.15 -4.41 -4.08
CA THR A 37 -19.73 -4.24 -4.38
C THR A 37 -19.20 -3.00 -3.68
N ILE A 38 -18.07 -3.13 -2.98
CA ILE A 38 -17.28 -2.00 -2.48
C ILE A 38 -15.89 -2.01 -3.11
N THR A 39 -15.27 -0.84 -3.19
CA THR A 39 -13.93 -0.68 -3.75
C THR A 39 -12.97 -0.18 -2.68
N ASN A 40 -11.90 -0.95 -2.43
CA ASN A 40 -10.77 -0.56 -1.61
C ASN A 40 -9.62 -0.06 -2.50
N VAL A 41 -9.23 1.20 -2.32
CA VAL A 41 -8.05 1.79 -2.96
C VAL A 41 -6.91 1.80 -1.96
N SER A 42 -5.84 1.03 -2.25
CA SER A 42 -4.78 0.69 -1.32
C SER A 42 -3.38 0.98 -1.87
N TYR A 43 -2.39 1.01 -0.99
CA TYR A 43 -1.00 1.10 -1.40
C TYR A 43 -0.40 -0.30 -1.72
N ASP A 44 0.67 -0.32 -2.55
CA ASP A 44 1.18 -1.55 -3.18
C ASP A 44 1.49 -2.72 -2.26
N PRO A 45 2.22 -2.55 -1.13
CA PRO A 45 2.64 -3.68 -0.30
C PRO A 45 1.52 -4.52 0.32
N THR A 46 0.28 -4.02 0.31
CA THR A 46 -0.87 -4.69 0.93
C THR A 46 -1.63 -5.63 0.02
N ARG A 47 -1.21 -5.79 -1.23
CA ARG A 47 -1.95 -6.56 -2.25
C ARG A 47 -2.36 -7.95 -1.80
N GLU A 48 -1.43 -8.72 -1.29
CA GLU A 48 -1.65 -10.09 -0.84
C GLU A 48 -2.47 -10.15 0.45
N LEU A 49 -2.21 -9.21 1.37
CA LEU A 49 -3.00 -9.07 2.59
C LEU A 49 -4.48 -8.84 2.27
N TYR A 50 -4.77 -7.81 1.46
CA TYR A 50 -6.17 -7.48 1.15
C TYR A 50 -6.85 -8.50 0.25
N ALA A 51 -6.12 -9.24 -0.59
CA ALA A 51 -6.71 -10.37 -1.31
C ALA A 51 -7.28 -11.41 -0.32
N ALA A 52 -6.48 -11.81 0.67
CA ALA A 52 -6.92 -12.77 1.68
C ALA A 52 -7.92 -12.18 2.69
N TYR A 53 -7.78 -10.90 3.02
CA TYR A 53 -8.69 -10.20 3.91
C TYR A 53 -10.09 -10.03 3.29
N ASN A 54 -10.17 -9.75 2.00
CA ASN A 54 -11.43 -9.64 1.29
C ASN A 54 -12.20 -10.98 1.36
N ASP A 55 -11.53 -12.10 1.07
CA ASP A 55 -12.14 -13.43 1.21
C ASP A 55 -12.62 -13.68 2.66
N LEU A 56 -11.84 -13.28 3.66
CA LEU A 56 -12.20 -13.43 5.07
C LEU A 56 -13.43 -12.58 5.42
N PHE A 57 -13.43 -11.31 5.02
CA PHE A 57 -14.53 -10.39 5.28
C PHE A 57 -15.83 -10.79 4.56
N GLU A 58 -15.74 -11.15 3.28
CA GLU A 58 -16.89 -11.59 2.47
C GLU A 58 -17.58 -12.80 3.11
N ASN A 59 -16.80 -13.81 3.54
CA ASN A 59 -17.34 -14.98 4.24
C ASN A 59 -17.96 -14.62 5.60
N TYR A 60 -17.31 -13.75 6.37
CA TYR A 60 -17.84 -13.25 7.64
C TYR A 60 -19.17 -12.52 7.42
N TYR A 61 -19.21 -11.59 6.47
CA TYR A 61 -20.36 -10.73 6.25
C TYR A 61 -21.56 -11.52 5.71
N GLU A 62 -21.35 -12.47 4.82
CA GLU A 62 -22.40 -13.37 4.36
C GLU A 62 -22.92 -14.27 5.50
N GLY A 63 -22.03 -14.78 6.34
CA GLY A 63 -22.41 -15.62 7.49
C GLY A 63 -23.22 -14.88 8.55
N GLU A 64 -22.79 -13.66 8.91
CA GLU A 64 -23.40 -12.89 10.01
C GLU A 64 -24.60 -12.03 9.56
N LYS A 65 -24.55 -11.47 8.35
CA LYS A 65 -25.58 -10.54 7.85
C LYS A 65 -26.48 -11.17 6.78
N GLY A 66 -26.08 -12.30 6.19
CA GLY A 66 -26.80 -12.91 5.07
C GLY A 66 -26.74 -12.08 3.78
N ILE A 67 -25.73 -11.25 3.64
CA ILE A 67 -25.53 -10.32 2.52
C ILE A 67 -24.22 -10.71 1.81
N THR A 68 -24.32 -11.02 0.52
CA THR A 68 -23.14 -11.26 -0.31
C THR A 68 -22.48 -9.92 -0.66
N VAL A 69 -21.22 -9.76 -0.31
CA VAL A 69 -20.38 -8.61 -0.66
C VAL A 69 -19.28 -9.07 -1.60
N ASN A 70 -18.86 -8.20 -2.51
CA ASN A 70 -17.69 -8.38 -3.36
C ASN A 70 -16.79 -7.17 -3.20
N VAL A 71 -15.54 -7.37 -2.82
CA VAL A 71 -14.58 -6.29 -2.61
C VAL A 71 -13.62 -6.20 -3.79
N ILE A 72 -13.70 -5.10 -4.53
CA ILE A 72 -12.74 -4.77 -5.60
C ILE A 72 -11.57 -4.01 -4.98
N GLN A 73 -10.35 -4.33 -5.39
CA GLN A 73 -9.16 -3.66 -4.90
C GLN A 73 -8.32 -3.03 -6.02
N SER A 74 -7.76 -1.86 -5.74
CA SER A 74 -6.80 -1.17 -6.58
C SER A 74 -5.53 -0.92 -5.77
N HIS A 75 -4.36 -1.18 -6.35
CA HIS A 75 -3.07 -1.01 -5.68
C HIS A 75 -2.11 -0.16 -6.52
N GLY A 76 -1.35 0.70 -5.84
CA GLY A 76 -0.35 1.57 -6.45
C GLY A 76 0.43 2.34 -5.38
N GLY A 77 1.29 3.25 -5.78
CA GLY A 77 1.95 4.16 -4.83
C GLY A 77 0.91 4.98 -4.06
N SER A 78 1.05 5.09 -2.73
CA SER A 78 0.05 5.66 -1.84
C SER A 78 -0.41 7.07 -2.27
N GLY A 79 0.54 7.99 -2.51
CA GLY A 79 0.21 9.34 -2.99
C GLY A 79 -0.42 9.35 -4.39
N SER A 80 -0.08 8.38 -5.25
CA SER A 80 -0.73 8.22 -6.57
C SER A 80 -2.17 7.75 -6.43
N GLN A 81 -2.43 6.83 -5.50
CA GLN A 81 -3.77 6.34 -5.20
C GLN A 81 -4.65 7.45 -4.60
N ALA A 82 -4.11 8.25 -3.66
CA ALA A 82 -4.83 9.39 -3.11
C ALA A 82 -5.24 10.39 -4.21
N ARG A 83 -4.31 10.76 -5.08
CA ARG A 83 -4.60 11.64 -6.22
C ARG A 83 -5.66 11.05 -7.16
N SER A 84 -5.60 9.75 -7.45
CA SER A 84 -6.62 9.09 -8.28
C SER A 84 -8.02 9.21 -7.68
N VAL A 85 -8.16 9.07 -6.34
CA VAL A 85 -9.45 9.25 -5.65
C VAL A 85 -9.93 10.70 -5.75
N VAL A 86 -9.05 11.67 -5.52
CA VAL A 86 -9.37 13.11 -5.69
C VAL A 86 -9.79 13.43 -7.13
N GLU A 87 -9.19 12.77 -8.12
CA GLU A 87 -9.52 12.91 -9.55
C GLU A 87 -10.77 12.13 -9.97
N GLY A 88 -11.41 11.40 -9.06
CA GLY A 88 -12.70 10.76 -9.27
C GLY A 88 -12.67 9.25 -9.44
N ALA A 89 -11.59 8.57 -9.07
CA ALA A 89 -11.61 7.11 -8.97
C ALA A 89 -12.66 6.67 -7.93
N SER A 90 -13.46 5.67 -8.30
CA SER A 90 -14.48 5.13 -7.40
C SER A 90 -13.80 4.32 -6.28
N ALA A 91 -13.83 4.84 -5.08
CA ALA A 91 -13.37 4.18 -3.87
C ALA A 91 -14.43 4.34 -2.79
N ASP A 92 -14.82 3.27 -2.12
CA ASP A 92 -15.69 3.33 -0.94
C ASP A 92 -14.83 3.45 0.33
N VAL A 93 -13.64 2.84 0.32
CA VAL A 93 -12.64 2.93 1.37
C VAL A 93 -11.26 3.14 0.80
N VAL A 94 -10.39 3.78 1.56
CA VAL A 94 -8.96 3.91 1.29
C VAL A 94 -8.16 3.28 2.42
N THR A 95 -7.04 2.63 2.04
CA THR A 95 -6.09 2.01 2.97
C THR A 95 -4.69 2.40 2.49
N LEU A 96 -4.16 3.51 3.01
CA LEU A 96 -3.00 4.20 2.47
C LEU A 96 -1.80 4.16 3.44
N ALA A 97 -0.61 4.33 2.88
CA ALA A 97 0.62 4.29 3.67
C ALA A 97 0.80 5.48 4.61
N LEU A 98 0.21 6.63 4.27
CA LEU A 98 0.37 7.88 5.00
C LEU A 98 -0.98 8.47 5.38
N ALA A 99 -1.13 8.92 6.62
CA ALA A 99 -2.28 9.74 7.03
C ALA A 99 -2.38 11.03 6.20
N HIS A 100 -1.24 11.61 5.77
CA HIS A 100 -1.21 12.76 4.87
C HIS A 100 -1.95 12.51 3.55
N ASP A 101 -1.80 11.34 2.96
CA ASP A 101 -2.47 10.98 1.71
C ASP A 101 -4.00 10.92 1.88
N ILE A 102 -4.48 10.50 3.06
CA ILE A 102 -5.92 10.53 3.40
C ILE A 102 -6.38 11.96 3.65
N THR A 103 -5.57 12.79 4.31
CA THR A 103 -5.86 14.21 4.51
C THR A 103 -6.06 14.96 3.18
N LEU A 104 -5.31 14.63 2.13
CA LEU A 104 -5.54 15.21 0.79
C LEU A 104 -6.93 14.89 0.24
N ILE A 105 -7.45 13.70 0.51
CA ILE A 105 -8.80 13.28 0.10
C ILE A 105 -9.87 13.99 0.95
N GLU A 106 -9.59 14.18 2.26
CA GLU A 106 -10.43 15.00 3.17
C GLU A 106 -10.51 16.46 2.70
N GLU A 107 -9.35 17.07 2.37
CA GLU A 107 -9.30 18.45 1.86
C GLU A 107 -10.04 18.62 0.53
N ALA A 108 -10.13 17.57 -0.28
CA ALA A 108 -10.97 17.55 -1.48
C ALA A 108 -12.47 17.41 -1.18
N GLY A 109 -12.86 17.23 0.09
CA GLY A 109 -14.24 17.11 0.54
C GLY A 109 -14.88 15.73 0.34
N LEU A 110 -14.07 14.70 0.06
CA LEU A 110 -14.55 13.34 -0.19
C LEU A 110 -14.60 12.47 1.08
N ILE A 111 -13.83 12.83 2.10
CA ILE A 111 -13.80 12.21 3.43
C ILE A 111 -14.22 13.25 4.45
N LYS A 112 -15.02 12.85 5.44
CA LYS A 112 -15.46 13.75 6.52
C LYS A 112 -14.32 14.07 7.50
N PRO A 113 -14.31 15.28 8.07
CA PRO A 113 -13.36 15.64 9.13
C PRO A 113 -13.45 14.70 10.33
N GLY A 114 -12.29 14.35 10.89
CA GLY A 114 -12.19 13.49 12.06
C GLY A 114 -12.01 12.01 11.75
N TRP A 115 -11.80 11.64 10.49
CA TRP A 115 -11.57 10.27 10.05
C TRP A 115 -10.46 9.54 10.84
N ILE A 116 -9.45 10.29 11.31
CA ILE A 116 -8.31 9.69 12.03
C ILE A 116 -8.70 9.08 13.37
N ASP A 117 -9.77 9.58 13.99
CA ASP A 117 -10.30 9.09 15.27
C ASP A 117 -11.55 8.21 15.07
N GLU A 118 -11.91 7.87 13.83
CA GLU A 118 -13.10 7.06 13.53
C GLU A 118 -12.92 5.59 13.92
N PHE A 119 -11.71 5.08 13.77
CA PHE A 119 -11.34 3.71 14.14
C PHE A 119 -10.22 3.72 15.18
N ASP A 120 -10.05 2.61 15.89
CA ASP A 120 -9.01 2.44 16.91
C ASP A 120 -7.60 2.73 16.38
N ARG A 121 -6.71 3.13 17.30
CA ARG A 121 -5.29 3.38 16.98
C ARG A 121 -5.06 4.45 15.91
N GLN A 122 -5.84 5.53 15.94
CA GLN A 122 -5.78 6.59 14.92
C GLN A 122 -6.04 6.04 13.52
N SER A 123 -7.06 5.20 13.39
CA SER A 123 -7.44 4.51 12.15
C SER A 123 -6.28 3.72 11.51
N SER A 124 -5.40 3.12 12.34
CA SER A 124 -4.26 2.31 11.90
C SER A 124 -4.39 0.88 12.44
N PRO A 125 -4.95 -0.06 11.64
CA PRO A 125 -5.24 -1.42 12.08
C PRO A 125 -4.00 -2.32 12.17
N TYR A 126 -2.88 -1.91 11.60
CA TYR A 126 -1.61 -2.62 11.62
C TYR A 126 -0.44 -1.63 11.45
N THR A 127 0.76 -2.09 11.76
CA THR A 127 1.98 -1.31 11.57
C THR A 127 3.04 -2.12 10.82
N SER A 128 4.11 -1.48 10.43
CA SER A 128 5.29 -2.09 9.86
C SER A 128 6.53 -1.28 10.29
N THR A 129 7.68 -1.64 9.77
CA THR A 129 8.92 -0.87 9.94
C THR A 129 9.79 -1.02 8.70
N ILE A 130 10.89 -0.27 8.66
CA ILE A 130 11.85 -0.33 7.56
C ILE A 130 13.01 -1.22 7.97
N VAL A 131 13.36 -2.13 7.07
CA VAL A 131 14.47 -3.06 7.17
C VAL A 131 15.30 -3.02 5.90
N PHE A 132 16.48 -3.64 5.92
CA PHE A 132 17.28 -3.85 4.72
C PHE A 132 17.10 -5.29 4.26
N LEU A 133 16.71 -5.47 3.00
CA LEU A 133 16.76 -6.77 2.35
C LEU A 133 18.06 -6.85 1.57
N VAL A 134 18.87 -7.85 1.87
CA VAL A 134 20.17 -8.10 1.22
C VAL A 134 20.21 -9.51 0.64
N ARG A 135 21.15 -9.77 -0.26
CA ARG A 135 21.37 -11.12 -0.77
C ARG A 135 21.98 -12.00 0.29
N SER A 136 21.69 -13.31 0.23
CA SER A 136 22.19 -14.31 1.17
C SER A 136 23.70 -14.24 1.34
N GLY A 137 24.14 -14.34 2.60
CA GLY A 137 25.53 -14.16 3.00
C GLY A 137 25.99 -12.71 3.09
N ASN A 138 25.08 -11.75 2.87
CA ASN A 138 25.33 -10.30 3.01
C ASN A 138 26.69 -9.89 2.37
N PRO A 139 26.87 -9.99 1.07
CA PRO A 139 28.18 -9.83 0.42
C PRO A 139 28.86 -8.48 0.64
N LYS A 140 28.07 -7.43 0.95
CA LYS A 140 28.57 -6.09 1.26
C LYS A 140 28.81 -5.85 2.75
N ASN A 141 28.49 -6.84 3.60
CA ASN A 141 28.64 -6.77 5.06
C ASN A 141 27.93 -5.54 5.65
N LEU A 142 26.67 -5.34 5.25
CA LEU A 142 25.82 -4.22 5.68
C LEU A 142 25.14 -4.58 7.00
N HIS A 143 25.23 -3.72 8.01
CA HIS A 143 24.64 -3.94 9.33
C HIS A 143 23.75 -2.80 9.77
N ASP A 144 24.03 -1.57 9.32
CA ASP A 144 23.28 -0.38 9.72
C ASP A 144 23.33 0.69 8.62
N TRP A 145 22.59 1.76 8.79
CA TRP A 145 22.48 2.88 7.86
C TRP A 145 23.83 3.48 7.46
N ASN A 146 24.79 3.53 8.39
CA ASN A 146 26.12 4.05 8.08
C ASN A 146 26.90 3.22 7.05
N ASP A 147 26.57 1.94 6.90
CA ASP A 147 27.20 1.10 5.89
C ASP A 147 26.69 1.41 4.48
N LEU A 148 25.51 2.01 4.38
CA LEU A 148 24.86 2.32 3.10
C LEU A 148 25.53 3.51 2.37
N ILE A 149 26.29 4.35 3.09
CA ILE A 149 27.05 5.47 2.48
C ILE A 149 28.45 5.05 1.99
N ASN A 150 28.84 3.77 2.16
CA ASN A 150 30.13 3.29 1.70
C ASN A 150 30.20 3.26 0.16
N GLU A 151 31.37 3.60 -0.38
CA GLU A 151 31.61 3.55 -1.83
C GLU A 151 31.35 2.15 -2.40
N GLY A 152 30.60 2.10 -3.50
CA GLY A 152 30.29 0.86 -4.22
C GLY A 152 29.15 0.05 -3.60
N VAL A 153 28.38 0.59 -2.67
CA VAL A 153 27.07 0.05 -2.27
C VAL A 153 26.02 0.59 -3.22
N ALA A 154 25.21 -0.31 -3.80
CA ALA A 154 24.11 0.04 -4.70
C ALA A 154 22.77 -0.16 -3.99
N ILE A 155 22.07 0.94 -3.72
CA ILE A 155 20.80 0.97 -3.00
C ILE A 155 19.64 0.98 -4.00
N ILE A 156 18.60 0.21 -3.71
CA ILE A 156 17.28 0.28 -4.36
C ILE A 156 16.28 0.80 -3.32
N THR A 157 15.48 1.78 -3.71
CA THR A 157 14.42 2.35 -2.86
C THR A 157 13.31 2.92 -3.75
N PRO A 158 12.06 3.00 -3.30
CA PRO A 158 11.05 3.76 -4.02
C PRO A 158 11.25 5.28 -3.86
N ASP A 159 10.57 6.07 -4.70
CA ASP A 159 10.64 7.52 -4.75
C ASP A 159 9.67 8.17 -3.74
N PRO A 160 10.14 9.00 -2.79
CA PRO A 160 9.27 9.69 -1.84
C PRO A 160 8.24 10.63 -2.46
N LYS A 161 8.42 11.07 -3.70
CA LYS A 161 7.44 11.93 -4.41
C LYS A 161 6.20 11.17 -4.89
N SER A 162 6.27 9.84 -4.98
CA SER A 162 5.17 9.00 -5.47
C SER A 162 4.76 7.89 -4.52
N SER A 163 5.66 7.45 -3.65
CA SER A 163 5.51 6.32 -2.75
C SER A 163 5.52 6.76 -1.28
N GLY A 164 4.40 6.59 -0.59
CA GLY A 164 4.36 6.78 0.86
C GLY A 164 5.32 5.85 1.61
N GLY A 165 5.57 4.65 1.06
CA GLY A 165 6.57 3.73 1.62
C GLY A 165 7.98 4.34 1.65
N ALA A 166 8.35 5.09 0.62
CA ALA A 166 9.63 5.77 0.54
C ALA A 166 9.77 6.93 1.54
N CYS A 167 8.67 7.60 1.86
CA CYS A 167 8.68 8.64 2.91
C CYS A 167 9.10 8.04 4.26
N TRP A 168 8.59 6.86 4.59
CA TRP A 168 9.00 6.15 5.79
C TRP A 168 10.47 5.72 5.75
N ASN A 169 10.99 5.25 4.58
CA ASN A 169 12.40 4.93 4.41
C ASN A 169 13.29 6.15 4.68
N PHE A 170 12.92 7.30 4.12
CA PHE A 170 13.64 8.56 4.30
C PHE A 170 13.67 8.99 5.78
N LEU A 171 12.52 9.00 6.44
CA LEU A 171 12.41 9.42 7.85
C LEU A 171 13.17 8.48 8.79
N ALA A 172 13.20 7.16 8.51
CA ALA A 172 13.99 6.21 9.28
C ALA A 172 15.50 6.51 9.19
N ALA A 173 15.99 6.76 7.96
CA ALA A 173 17.40 7.13 7.73
C ALA A 173 17.75 8.49 8.37
N TRP A 174 16.84 9.46 8.25
CA TRP A 174 17.00 10.78 8.88
C TRP A 174 17.12 10.68 10.40
N GLU A 175 16.26 9.91 11.04
CA GLU A 175 16.29 9.70 12.48
C GLU A 175 17.56 8.97 12.94
N TYR A 176 18.01 7.98 12.17
CA TYR A 176 19.30 7.36 12.43
C TYR A 176 20.42 8.40 12.40
N ALA A 177 20.48 9.24 11.38
CA ALA A 177 21.49 10.27 11.25
C ALA A 177 21.43 11.28 12.42
N ARG A 178 20.22 11.69 12.80
CA ARG A 178 20.02 12.61 13.94
C ARG A 178 20.54 12.01 15.26
N ARG A 179 20.34 10.70 15.49
CA ARG A 179 20.77 10.04 16.74
C ARG A 179 22.25 9.68 16.74
N ASN A 180 22.80 9.26 15.62
CA ASN A 180 24.11 8.60 15.59
C ASN A 180 25.20 9.40 14.87
N ILE A 181 24.84 10.39 14.06
CA ILE A 181 25.81 11.23 13.34
C ILE A 181 25.88 12.63 13.94
N SER A 182 24.78 13.38 13.97
CA SER A 182 24.74 14.75 14.48
C SER A 182 23.31 15.22 14.68
N GLU A 183 23.11 16.18 15.63
CA GLU A 183 21.87 16.95 15.76
C GLU A 183 21.85 18.18 14.81
N ASP A 184 22.96 18.49 14.16
CA ASP A 184 23.06 19.58 13.19
C ASP A 184 22.40 19.17 11.86
N GLU A 185 21.44 19.98 11.39
CA GLU A 185 20.63 19.66 10.20
C GLU A 185 21.50 19.53 8.94
N GLU A 186 22.53 20.37 8.76
CA GLU A 186 23.40 20.29 7.58
C GLU A 186 24.23 18.99 7.58
N ALA A 187 24.70 18.55 8.75
CA ALA A 187 25.41 17.28 8.87
C ALA A 187 24.48 16.09 8.59
N ILE A 188 23.20 16.17 8.99
CA ILE A 188 22.19 15.17 8.65
C ILE A 188 21.93 15.17 7.13
N LYS A 189 21.77 16.34 6.52
CA LYS A 189 21.59 16.49 5.07
C LYS A 189 22.78 15.92 4.28
N ASP A 190 24.01 16.13 4.76
CA ASP A 190 25.21 15.57 4.13
C ASP A 190 25.24 14.03 4.21
N PHE A 191 24.83 13.45 5.34
CA PHE A 191 24.67 12.00 5.46
C PHE A 191 23.61 11.46 4.49
N MET A 192 22.44 12.11 4.44
CA MET A 192 21.35 11.72 3.54
C MET A 192 21.75 11.89 2.07
N ALA A 193 22.47 12.94 1.71
CA ALA A 193 23.00 13.12 0.36
C ALA A 193 23.98 12.00 -0.03
N ALA A 194 24.86 11.59 0.91
CA ALA A 194 25.75 10.45 0.69
C ALA A 194 24.99 9.13 0.52
N LEU A 195 23.89 8.91 1.27
CA LEU A 195 23.03 7.75 1.13
C LEU A 195 22.34 7.75 -0.25
N TYR A 196 21.70 8.87 -0.63
CA TYR A 196 20.99 8.99 -1.90
C TYR A 196 21.93 9.00 -3.12
N ALA A 197 23.21 9.39 -2.97
CA ALA A 197 24.24 9.23 -4.01
C ALA A 197 24.49 7.75 -4.37
N ASN A 198 24.24 6.83 -3.44
CA ASN A 198 24.35 5.39 -3.65
C ASN A 198 23.04 4.75 -4.16
N VAL A 199 21.94 5.50 -4.26
CA VAL A 199 20.68 5.00 -4.83
C VAL A 199 20.83 4.89 -6.35
N THR A 200 20.78 3.67 -6.85
CA THR A 200 20.96 3.37 -8.27
C THR A 200 19.64 3.29 -9.04
N VAL A 201 18.56 2.93 -8.36
CA VAL A 201 17.20 2.93 -8.91
C VAL A 201 16.23 3.46 -7.85
N MET A 202 15.36 4.37 -8.28
CA MET A 202 14.23 4.87 -7.50
C MET A 202 12.93 4.53 -8.26
N ASP A 203 12.22 3.52 -7.78
CA ASP A 203 10.96 3.08 -8.40
C ASP A 203 9.77 3.91 -7.90
N SER A 204 8.69 3.93 -8.68
CA SER A 204 7.49 4.72 -8.34
C SER A 204 6.70 4.19 -7.13
N GLY A 205 7.00 2.98 -6.65
CA GLY A 205 6.34 2.33 -5.51
C GLY A 205 7.17 1.22 -4.90
N ALA A 206 6.83 0.80 -3.68
CA ALA A 206 7.58 -0.20 -2.93
C ALA A 206 7.66 -1.55 -3.67
N ARG A 207 6.55 -2.00 -4.26
CA ARG A 207 6.51 -3.25 -5.06
C ARG A 207 7.44 -3.16 -6.28
N GLY A 208 7.51 -2.02 -6.95
CA GLY A 208 8.45 -1.79 -8.06
C GLY A 208 9.90 -1.95 -7.61
N ALA A 209 10.25 -1.36 -6.47
CA ALA A 209 11.59 -1.48 -5.89
C ALA A 209 11.92 -2.93 -5.52
N THR A 210 10.96 -3.69 -4.94
CA THR A 210 11.12 -5.12 -4.67
C THR A 210 11.35 -5.90 -5.96
N THR A 211 10.57 -5.67 -7.02
CA THR A 211 10.77 -6.31 -8.34
C THR A 211 12.14 -5.98 -8.93
N THR A 212 12.56 -4.72 -8.86
CA THR A 212 13.89 -4.29 -9.34
C THR A 212 15.00 -5.01 -8.60
N PHE A 213 14.90 -5.13 -7.27
CA PHE A 213 15.90 -5.81 -6.47
C PHE A 213 15.85 -7.34 -6.62
N VAL A 214 14.68 -7.96 -6.46
CA VAL A 214 14.50 -9.41 -6.39
C VAL A 214 14.54 -10.04 -7.79
N GLU A 215 13.62 -9.62 -8.68
CA GLU A 215 13.41 -10.27 -9.97
C GLU A 215 14.43 -9.81 -11.01
N ASN A 216 14.76 -8.50 -11.05
CA ASN A 216 15.73 -7.96 -12.00
C ASN A 216 17.18 -8.07 -11.52
N GLY A 217 17.39 -8.48 -10.26
CA GLY A 217 18.71 -8.74 -9.69
C GLY A 217 19.59 -7.49 -9.53
N GLN A 218 19.01 -6.29 -9.47
CA GLN A 218 19.74 -5.02 -9.36
C GLN A 218 20.02 -4.66 -7.89
N GLY A 219 21.06 -3.89 -7.65
CA GLY A 219 21.44 -3.36 -6.34
C GLY A 219 22.04 -4.40 -5.40
N ASP A 220 22.57 -3.92 -4.29
CA ASP A 220 23.16 -4.70 -3.20
C ASP A 220 22.22 -4.78 -2.01
N VAL A 221 21.37 -3.76 -1.82
CA VAL A 221 20.41 -3.64 -0.72
C VAL A 221 19.13 -2.96 -1.21
N LEU A 222 18.00 -3.45 -0.72
CA LEU A 222 16.70 -2.80 -0.85
C LEU A 222 16.30 -2.21 0.51
N LEU A 223 15.97 -0.92 0.54
CA LEU A 223 15.26 -0.35 1.68
C LEU A 223 13.80 -0.79 1.60
N ALA A 224 13.45 -1.76 2.40
CA ALA A 224 12.18 -2.46 2.30
C ALA A 224 11.28 -2.22 3.53
N TRP A 225 9.99 -2.30 3.31
CA TRP A 225 9.06 -2.56 4.40
C TRP A 225 9.24 -3.99 4.90
N GLU A 226 9.12 -4.20 6.21
CA GLU A 226 9.33 -5.49 6.86
C GLU A 226 8.45 -6.60 6.24
N ASN A 227 7.18 -6.30 5.94
CA ASN A 227 6.28 -7.26 5.28
C ASN A 227 6.74 -7.66 3.88
N GLU A 228 7.25 -6.74 3.06
CA GLU A 228 7.81 -7.04 1.73
C GLU A 228 9.05 -7.92 1.83
N ALA A 229 9.93 -7.62 2.79
CA ALA A 229 11.11 -8.42 3.05
C ALA A 229 10.75 -9.83 3.53
N LEU A 230 9.81 -9.95 4.47
CA LEU A 230 9.31 -11.25 4.96
C LEU A 230 8.63 -12.07 3.85
N GLN A 231 7.85 -11.42 2.99
CA GLN A 231 7.24 -12.08 1.83
C GLN A 231 8.31 -12.58 0.86
N THR A 232 9.36 -11.79 0.60
CA THR A 232 10.49 -12.20 -0.25
C THR A 232 11.20 -13.43 0.31
N LEU A 233 11.49 -13.48 1.62
CA LEU A 233 12.11 -14.68 2.24
C LEU A 233 11.23 -15.92 2.11
N LYS A 234 9.92 -15.77 2.11
CA LYS A 234 8.98 -16.88 1.92
C LYS A 234 8.95 -17.39 0.48
N GLU A 235 9.04 -16.47 -0.49
CA GLU A 235 8.98 -16.79 -1.94
C GLU A 235 10.33 -17.30 -2.48
N TYR A 236 11.44 -16.79 -1.93
CA TYR A 236 12.80 -17.09 -2.34
C TYR A 236 13.63 -17.58 -1.13
N PRO A 237 13.33 -18.76 -0.60
CA PRO A 237 14.03 -19.28 0.59
C PRO A 237 15.54 -19.41 0.31
N ASP A 238 16.34 -18.97 1.28
CA ASP A 238 17.82 -19.01 1.27
C ASP A 238 18.51 -18.06 0.26
N GLU A 239 17.78 -17.24 -0.49
CA GLU A 239 18.37 -16.30 -1.46
C GLU A 239 18.61 -14.90 -0.87
N TYR A 240 17.90 -14.53 0.16
CA TYR A 240 17.95 -13.21 0.79
C TYR A 240 18.01 -13.29 2.32
N GLU A 241 18.43 -12.19 2.93
CA GLU A 241 18.49 -11.99 4.38
C GLU A 241 17.91 -10.62 4.75
N ILE A 242 17.26 -10.55 5.91
CA ILE A 242 16.79 -9.29 6.48
C ILE A 242 17.81 -8.80 7.50
N ILE A 243 18.20 -7.54 7.38
CA ILE A 243 19.02 -6.83 8.36
C ILE A 243 18.14 -5.78 9.04
N SER A 244 17.96 -5.91 10.34
CA SER A 244 17.29 -4.91 11.16
C SER A 244 18.28 -3.79 11.53
N PRO A 245 18.09 -2.54 11.08
CA PRO A 245 18.98 -1.45 11.46
C PRO A 245 18.80 -1.10 12.95
N SER A 246 19.80 -0.44 13.55
CA SER A 246 19.76 -0.05 14.98
C SER A 246 18.64 0.94 15.32
N VAL A 247 18.25 1.76 14.35
CA VAL A 247 17.14 2.72 14.42
C VAL A 247 16.28 2.57 13.18
N SER A 248 14.97 2.52 13.37
CA SER A 248 13.99 2.56 12.28
C SER A 248 12.78 3.39 12.71
N ILE A 249 11.67 3.28 11.98
CA ILE A 249 10.45 4.04 12.23
C ILE A 249 9.24 3.09 12.31
N LEU A 250 8.32 3.38 13.24
CA LEU A 250 7.02 2.71 13.27
C LEU A 250 6.15 3.27 12.15
N ALA A 251 6.09 2.55 11.05
CA ALA A 251 5.21 2.89 9.95
C ALA A 251 3.76 2.52 10.31
N GLN A 252 2.88 3.52 10.24
CA GLN A 252 1.47 3.41 10.64
C GLN A 252 0.57 3.74 9.43
N PRO A 253 0.29 2.75 8.56
CA PRO A 253 -0.70 2.92 7.50
C PRO A 253 -2.07 3.24 8.08
N SER A 254 -2.80 4.11 7.41
CA SER A 254 -4.10 4.57 7.87
C SER A 254 -5.22 4.15 6.93
N VAL A 255 -6.43 4.01 7.47
CA VAL A 255 -7.64 3.63 6.74
C VAL A 255 -8.73 4.68 6.94
N ALA A 256 -9.57 4.89 5.92
CA ALA A 256 -10.72 5.78 6.02
C ALA A 256 -11.83 5.39 5.05
N ILE A 257 -13.06 5.78 5.39
CA ILE A 257 -14.21 5.72 4.49
C ILE A 257 -14.15 6.91 3.54
N VAL A 258 -14.36 6.70 2.25
CA VAL A 258 -14.57 7.79 1.29
C VAL A 258 -16.06 8.13 1.30
N ASP A 259 -16.47 8.96 2.26
CA ASP A 259 -17.86 9.20 2.61
C ASP A 259 -18.75 9.57 1.42
N GLU A 260 -18.31 10.54 0.60
CA GLU A 260 -19.07 10.99 -0.57
C GLU A 260 -19.37 9.84 -1.56
N ASN A 261 -18.41 8.96 -1.77
CA ASN A 261 -18.57 7.82 -2.67
C ASN A 261 -19.43 6.73 -2.01
N ALA A 262 -19.16 6.39 -0.76
CA ALA A 262 -19.88 5.37 -0.03
C ALA A 262 -21.38 5.74 0.15
N GLU A 263 -21.68 7.01 0.44
CA GLU A 263 -23.06 7.50 0.50
C GLU A 263 -23.75 7.43 -0.86
N LYS A 264 -23.09 7.87 -1.93
CA LYS A 264 -23.60 7.81 -3.30
C LYS A 264 -23.86 6.37 -3.77
N ASN A 265 -23.00 5.45 -3.39
CA ASN A 265 -23.09 4.03 -3.74
C ASN A 265 -24.05 3.25 -2.82
N ASN A 266 -24.53 3.85 -1.71
CA ASN A 266 -25.26 3.21 -0.63
C ASN A 266 -24.47 2.05 0.02
N THR A 267 -23.17 2.24 0.20
CA THR A 267 -22.23 1.26 0.76
C THR A 267 -21.64 1.69 2.11
N ALA A 268 -22.05 2.82 2.66
CA ALA A 268 -21.45 3.43 3.86
C ALA A 268 -21.40 2.46 5.07
N ASP A 269 -22.49 1.73 5.34
CA ASP A 269 -22.53 0.76 6.45
C ASP A 269 -21.55 -0.41 6.21
N ILE A 270 -21.46 -0.89 4.98
CA ILE A 270 -20.56 -2.00 4.62
C ILE A 270 -19.10 -1.53 4.63
N ALA A 271 -18.83 -0.32 4.14
CA ALA A 271 -17.50 0.29 4.17
C ALA A 271 -17.01 0.44 5.63
N LYS A 272 -17.90 0.85 6.53
CA LYS A 272 -17.60 0.93 7.96
C LYS A 272 -17.33 -0.45 8.56
N ASP A 273 -18.24 -1.41 8.36
CA ASP A 273 -18.08 -2.78 8.86
C ASP A 273 -16.78 -3.43 8.31
N TYR A 274 -16.43 -3.14 7.04
CA TYR A 274 -15.18 -3.60 6.42
C TYR A 274 -13.93 -3.07 7.14
N LEU A 275 -13.89 -1.78 7.48
CA LEU A 275 -12.74 -1.21 8.18
C LEU A 275 -12.73 -1.60 9.67
N GLU A 276 -13.88 -1.69 10.33
CA GLU A 276 -13.99 -2.18 11.73
C GLU A 276 -13.51 -3.63 11.86
N TYR A 277 -13.82 -4.49 10.90
CA TYR A 277 -13.45 -5.89 10.94
C TYR A 277 -11.93 -6.12 10.87
N LEU A 278 -11.14 -5.15 10.36
CA LEU A 278 -9.67 -5.18 10.41
C LEU A 278 -9.12 -5.32 11.85
N TYR A 279 -9.89 -4.90 12.85
CA TYR A 279 -9.51 -4.96 14.27
C TYR A 279 -9.99 -6.24 14.97
N SER A 280 -10.70 -7.14 14.26
CA SER A 280 -11.11 -8.44 14.80
C SER A 280 -9.90 -9.35 15.02
N GLU A 281 -10.00 -10.30 15.95
CA GLU A 281 -8.91 -11.26 16.20
C GLU A 281 -8.50 -12.05 14.95
N ASP A 282 -9.46 -12.44 14.13
CA ASP A 282 -9.21 -13.21 12.90
C ASP A 282 -8.44 -12.36 11.88
N ALA A 283 -8.86 -11.11 11.67
CA ALA A 283 -8.16 -10.18 10.80
C ALA A 283 -6.77 -9.82 11.33
N GLN A 284 -6.60 -9.62 12.64
CA GLN A 284 -5.31 -9.33 13.24
C GLN A 284 -4.32 -10.50 13.11
N ARG A 285 -4.76 -11.76 13.25
CA ARG A 285 -3.91 -12.93 12.97
C ARG A 285 -3.58 -13.06 11.48
N LEU A 286 -4.53 -12.73 10.60
CA LEU A 286 -4.27 -12.68 9.16
C LEU A 286 -3.20 -11.63 8.83
N ILE A 287 -3.32 -10.42 9.38
CA ILE A 287 -2.35 -9.33 9.28
C ILE A 287 -0.94 -9.82 9.68
N GLY A 288 -0.80 -10.49 10.84
CA GLY A 288 0.46 -11.07 11.28
C GLY A 288 1.01 -12.14 10.33
N THR A 289 0.13 -12.94 9.74
CA THR A 289 0.50 -13.98 8.77
C THR A 289 1.13 -13.38 7.51
N TYR A 290 0.63 -12.21 7.06
CA TYR A 290 1.15 -11.47 5.90
C TYR A 290 2.31 -10.52 6.21
N GLY A 291 2.90 -10.60 7.42
CA GLY A 291 4.13 -9.89 7.75
C GLY A 291 3.92 -8.44 8.20
N TYR A 292 2.68 -8.03 8.42
CA TYR A 292 2.40 -6.77 9.12
C TYR A 292 2.30 -7.01 10.62
N ARG A 293 2.71 -6.02 11.41
CA ARG A 293 2.63 -6.08 12.88
C ARG A 293 1.20 -5.79 13.32
N PRO A 294 0.46 -6.76 13.90
CA PRO A 294 -0.88 -6.53 14.42
C PRO A 294 -0.93 -5.35 15.40
N SER A 295 -2.00 -4.57 15.37
CA SER A 295 -2.22 -3.50 16.35
C SER A 295 -2.63 -4.04 17.72
N ASP A 296 -3.19 -5.24 17.78
CA ASP A 296 -3.44 -5.97 19.01
C ASP A 296 -2.13 -6.55 19.56
N GLN A 297 -1.72 -6.09 20.76
CA GLN A 297 -0.45 -6.46 21.36
C GLN A 297 -0.38 -7.94 21.75
N SER A 298 -1.50 -8.56 22.10
CA SER A 298 -1.54 -9.98 22.46
C SER A 298 -1.33 -10.85 21.22
N ILE A 299 -1.93 -10.48 20.11
CA ILE A 299 -1.75 -11.17 18.83
C ILE A 299 -0.35 -10.88 18.26
N LEU A 300 0.17 -9.64 18.39
CA LEU A 300 1.55 -9.34 17.99
C LEU A 300 2.56 -10.26 18.67
N GLN A 301 2.37 -10.60 19.94
CA GLN A 301 3.24 -11.54 20.65
C GLN A 301 3.19 -12.98 20.10
N GLU A 302 2.10 -13.39 19.48
CA GLU A 302 2.02 -14.70 18.79
C GLU A 302 3.01 -14.78 17.61
N PHE A 303 3.49 -13.63 17.09
CA PHE A 303 4.43 -13.50 15.96
C PHE A 303 5.82 -12.99 16.40
N SER A 304 6.18 -13.11 17.68
CA SER A 304 7.44 -12.60 18.22
C SER A 304 8.71 -13.27 17.66
N ASP A 305 8.56 -14.43 17.03
CA ASP A 305 9.62 -15.12 16.28
C ASP A 305 9.82 -14.59 14.86
N LYS A 306 8.83 -13.84 14.33
CA LYS A 306 8.85 -13.27 13.00
C LYS A 306 9.36 -11.83 12.99
N PHE A 307 9.02 -11.05 14.01
CA PHE A 307 9.32 -9.62 14.10
C PHE A 307 10.43 -9.34 15.11
N ASP A 308 11.39 -8.50 14.75
CA ASP A 308 12.33 -7.93 15.72
C ASP A 308 11.62 -6.86 16.57
N LEU A 309 11.07 -7.30 17.70
CA LEU A 309 10.39 -6.42 18.65
C LEU A 309 11.35 -5.60 19.54
N GLY A 310 12.66 -5.87 19.45
CA GLY A 310 13.70 -5.13 20.19
C GLY A 310 14.27 -3.93 19.45
N MET A 311 13.88 -3.72 18.19
CA MET A 311 14.35 -2.61 17.37
C MET A 311 13.95 -1.25 17.96
N THR A 312 14.85 -0.27 17.92
CA THR A 312 14.53 1.11 18.32
C THR A 312 13.73 1.79 17.22
N LEU A 313 12.46 2.10 17.50
CA LEU A 313 11.57 2.77 16.54
C LEU A 313 11.27 4.20 16.99
N CYS A 314 11.43 5.17 16.09
CA CYS A 314 10.79 6.48 16.20
C CYS A 314 9.37 6.41 15.65
N THR A 315 8.61 7.46 15.84
CA THR A 315 7.25 7.62 15.31
C THR A 315 7.13 8.88 14.47
N ILE A 316 6.04 9.02 13.76
CA ILE A 316 5.77 10.25 13.00
C ILE A 316 5.62 11.48 13.91
N ASP A 317 5.27 11.27 15.20
CA ASP A 317 5.17 12.35 16.18
C ASP A 317 6.54 13.00 16.49
N ASP A 318 7.63 12.24 16.37
CA ASP A 318 9.01 12.76 16.50
C ASP A 318 9.35 13.78 15.40
N PHE A 319 8.54 13.81 14.32
CA PHE A 319 8.65 14.75 13.20
C PHE A 319 7.51 15.79 13.19
N GLY A 320 6.71 15.87 14.25
CA GLY A 320 5.59 16.80 14.38
C GLY A 320 4.30 16.37 13.67
N GLY A 321 4.19 15.08 13.35
CA GLY A 321 3.07 14.51 12.61
C GLY A 321 3.22 14.63 11.09
N TRP A 322 2.34 13.96 10.34
CA TRP A 322 2.49 13.87 8.89
C TRP A 322 2.42 15.20 8.14
N ASN A 323 1.55 16.12 8.55
CA ASN A 323 1.43 17.41 7.85
C ASN A 323 2.74 18.22 7.97
N ALA A 324 3.33 18.28 9.17
CA ALA A 324 4.60 18.95 9.37
C ALA A 324 5.75 18.24 8.65
N ALA A 325 5.81 16.90 8.75
CA ALA A 325 6.83 16.10 8.08
C ALA A 325 6.77 16.26 6.56
N TYR A 326 5.58 16.21 5.98
CA TYR A 326 5.41 16.37 4.53
C TYR A 326 5.86 17.76 4.07
N ASP A 327 5.44 18.81 4.78
CA ASP A 327 5.79 20.19 4.49
C ASP A 327 7.29 20.47 4.57
N ILE A 328 7.99 19.84 5.48
CA ILE A 328 9.42 20.02 5.68
C ILE A 328 10.23 19.19 4.68
N TYR A 329 9.89 17.93 4.53
CA TYR A 329 10.75 16.96 3.84
C TYR A 329 10.35 16.68 2.41
N PHE A 330 9.04 16.62 2.07
CA PHE A 330 8.59 15.97 0.83
C PHE A 330 7.85 16.88 -0.16
N LYS A 331 7.33 18.04 0.27
CA LYS A 331 6.75 18.98 -0.69
C LYS A 331 7.77 19.46 -1.70
N ASP A 332 7.34 20.05 -2.79
CA ASP A 332 8.22 20.63 -3.79
C ASP A 332 9.12 21.72 -3.16
N GLY A 333 10.42 21.56 -3.36
CA GLY A 333 11.45 22.38 -2.72
C GLY A 333 11.70 22.06 -1.24
N GLY A 334 11.20 20.92 -0.75
CA GLY A 334 11.51 20.43 0.59
C GLY A 334 12.89 19.81 0.71
N ILE A 335 13.24 19.35 1.91
CA ILE A 335 14.59 18.81 2.22
C ILE A 335 15.00 17.67 1.30
N PHE A 336 14.06 16.81 0.88
CA PHE A 336 14.36 15.73 -0.05
C PHE A 336 14.90 16.26 -1.39
N ASP A 337 14.27 17.30 -1.95
CA ASP A 337 14.73 17.91 -3.20
C ASP A 337 16.11 18.55 -3.04
N GLU A 338 16.34 19.24 -1.90
CA GLU A 338 17.66 19.83 -1.60
C GLU A 338 18.77 18.78 -1.52
N ILE A 339 18.48 17.61 -0.94
CA ILE A 339 19.42 16.49 -0.80
C ILE A 339 19.69 15.85 -2.15
N TYR A 340 18.64 15.62 -2.95
CA TYR A 340 18.74 14.94 -4.24
C TYR A 340 19.45 15.78 -5.31
N GLU A 341 19.48 17.11 -5.16
CA GLU A 341 20.20 18.06 -6.03
C GLU A 341 21.67 18.25 -5.64
N ARG A 342 22.14 17.77 -4.47
CA ARG A 342 23.53 17.83 -4.02
C ARG A 342 24.42 16.82 -4.73
#